data_2e25e62be4d9daaba4fbf9a97756d4c6
#
_entry.id   2e25e62be4d9daaba4fbf9a97756d4c6
#
_cell.length_a   1.000
_cell.length_b   1.000
_cell.length_c   1.000
_cell.angle_alpha   90.00
_cell.angle_beta   90.00
_cell.angle_gamma   90.00
#
_symmetry.space_group_name_H-M   'P 1'
#
loop_
_entity.id
_entity.type
_entity.pdbx_description
1 polymer ?
#
loop_
_entity_poly.entity_id
_entity_poly.type
_entity_poly.pdbx_seq_one_letter_code
_entity_poly.pdbx_strand_id
1 'polypeptide(L)'
;MPKISLKNVGVNFPIYGAGASSFKKSLAASVTGGRFGKETGVNVVQALSDINLELKAGDRLGLVGHNGAGKSTLLRTLAGVYEPSVGEFVREGTLASLIDPSLGIEPDANGLENIMLRGLVMGLSKRRIDSMVDEIVEFSGLGDYINMPVRTYSTGMMMRLAFSISTSVKADILLMDEWLSVGDAEFTEKAEGRMKDVVSGAGILVLASHSPELIAKECNRVIHLEHGRIVSAA
;
A
#
# COMPACT_ATOMS: atom_id res chain seq x y z
N MET A 1 20.85 -6.64 -1.59
CA MET A 1 19.91 -7.10 -0.56
C MET A 1 18.86 -6.02 -0.37
N PRO A 2 17.58 -6.34 -0.17
CA PRO A 2 16.56 -5.31 -0.01
C PRO A 2 16.86 -4.39 1.19
N LYS A 3 16.60 -3.11 0.98
CA LYS A 3 16.82 -2.06 1.98
C LYS A 3 15.81 -0.94 1.81
N ILE A 4 15.37 -0.37 2.93
CA ILE A 4 14.59 0.88 2.99
C ILE A 4 15.28 1.80 4.00
N SER A 5 15.48 3.06 3.64
CA SER A 5 16.04 4.09 4.52
C SER A 5 15.30 5.40 4.34
N LEU A 6 14.75 5.91 5.43
CA LEU A 6 14.16 7.24 5.53
C LEU A 6 14.97 8.05 6.55
N LYS A 7 15.36 9.28 6.19
CA LYS A 7 16.06 10.22 7.07
C LYS A 7 15.34 11.55 7.05
N ASN A 8 14.77 11.92 8.19
CA ASN A 8 14.02 13.16 8.39
C ASN A 8 12.92 13.38 7.33
N VAL A 9 12.26 12.28 6.90
CA VAL A 9 11.27 12.33 5.83
C VAL A 9 10.00 12.99 6.32
N GLY A 10 9.52 13.97 5.54
CA GLY A 10 8.21 14.60 5.69
C GLY A 10 7.43 14.59 4.38
N VAL A 11 6.10 14.49 4.49
CA VAL A 11 5.18 14.54 3.34
C VAL A 11 4.11 15.58 3.61
N ASN A 12 4.04 16.59 2.73
CA ASN A 12 3.13 17.73 2.81
C ASN A 12 2.16 17.69 1.63
N PHE A 13 0.86 17.85 1.91
CA PHE A 13 -0.17 17.99 0.87
C PHE A 13 -0.69 19.42 0.82
N PRO A 14 -0.55 20.14 -0.31
CA PRO A 14 -1.07 21.48 -0.46
C PRO A 14 -2.60 21.48 -0.51
N ILE A 15 -3.23 22.43 0.18
CA ILE A 15 -4.68 22.67 0.12
C ILE A 15 -4.92 23.86 -0.79
N TYR A 16 -5.48 23.59 -1.98
CA TYR A 16 -5.89 24.62 -2.93
C TYR A 16 -7.37 24.99 -2.71
N GLY A 17 -7.71 26.29 -2.85
CA GLY A 17 -9.10 26.77 -2.91
C GLY A 17 -9.84 26.95 -1.58
N ALA A 18 -9.24 26.69 -0.43
CA ALA A 18 -9.82 27.06 0.82
C ALA A 18 -9.54 28.54 1.11
N GLY A 19 -10.55 29.42 0.93
CA GLY A 19 -10.47 30.82 1.32
C GLY A 19 -9.98 30.91 2.77
N ALA A 20 -8.93 31.69 2.99
CA ALA A 20 -8.10 31.71 4.19
C ALA A 20 -8.83 32.02 5.53
N SER A 21 -10.10 32.38 5.49
CA SER A 21 -10.83 32.80 6.68
C SER A 21 -11.77 31.77 7.29
N SER A 22 -12.34 30.85 6.50
CA SER A 22 -13.34 29.90 7.02
C SER A 22 -12.72 28.63 7.58
N PHE A 23 -11.63 28.15 7.01
CA PHE A 23 -10.92 26.95 7.49
C PHE A 23 -10.13 27.18 8.79
N LYS A 24 -9.66 28.41 9.02
CA LYS A 24 -8.89 28.75 10.23
C LYS A 24 -9.69 28.61 11.53
N LYS A 25 -11.00 28.80 11.52
CA LYS A 25 -11.83 28.74 12.73
C LYS A 25 -12.37 27.36 13.08
N SER A 26 -12.55 26.48 12.10
CA SER A 26 -13.19 25.18 12.31
C SER A 26 -12.20 24.03 12.58
N LEU A 27 -10.98 24.11 12.08
CA LEU A 27 -9.99 23.02 12.17
C LEU A 27 -8.86 23.26 13.18
N ALA A 28 -8.72 24.47 13.70
CA ALA A 28 -7.58 24.85 14.53
C ALA A 28 -7.63 24.35 15.97
N ALA A 29 -8.74 23.80 16.44
CA ALA A 29 -8.89 23.58 17.88
C ALA A 29 -9.02 22.14 18.35
N SER A 30 -9.33 21.13 17.50
CA SER A 30 -9.75 19.87 18.10
C SER A 30 -9.33 18.55 17.47
N VAL A 31 -8.84 18.49 16.24
CA VAL A 31 -8.72 17.18 15.55
C VAL A 31 -7.37 16.88 14.90
N THR A 32 -6.47 17.84 14.74
CA THR A 32 -5.32 17.66 13.83
C THR A 32 -3.93 17.78 14.44
N GLY A 33 -3.81 17.90 15.75
CA GLY A 33 -2.50 17.86 16.43
C GLY A 33 -1.40 18.76 15.83
N GLY A 34 -1.76 19.94 15.29
CA GLY A 34 -0.77 20.90 14.76
C GLY A 34 -0.29 20.63 13.33
N ARG A 35 -0.97 19.79 12.56
CA ARG A 35 -0.58 19.37 11.20
C ARG A 35 -0.70 20.41 10.09
N PHE A 36 -1.18 21.61 10.37
CA PHE A 36 -1.32 22.67 9.37
C PHE A 36 -0.15 23.65 9.42
N GLY A 37 0.53 23.78 8.30
CA GLY A 37 1.60 24.73 8.08
C GLY A 37 1.29 25.69 6.92
N LYS A 38 2.17 26.66 6.69
CA LYS A 38 2.17 27.49 5.49
C LYS A 38 3.52 27.33 4.82
N GLU A 39 3.54 26.78 3.63
CA GLU A 39 4.69 26.84 2.73
C GLU A 39 4.38 27.82 1.61
N THR A 40 5.23 28.82 1.40
CA THR A 40 5.13 29.81 0.30
C THR A 40 3.72 30.41 0.12
N GLY A 41 2.99 30.64 1.25
CA GLY A 41 1.65 31.24 1.20
C GLY A 41 0.48 30.27 1.00
N VAL A 42 0.76 28.99 0.72
CA VAL A 42 -0.26 27.92 0.59
C VAL A 42 -0.43 27.20 1.92
N ASN A 43 -1.67 26.88 2.30
CA ASN A 43 -1.93 26.04 3.45
C ASN A 43 -1.56 24.59 3.09
N VAL A 44 -0.83 23.91 3.97
CA VAL A 44 -0.42 22.50 3.76
C VAL A 44 -0.89 21.63 4.92
N VAL A 45 -1.25 20.39 4.62
CA VAL A 45 -1.42 19.32 5.60
C VAL A 45 -0.11 18.56 5.69
N GLN A 46 0.55 18.60 6.81
CA GLN A 46 1.73 17.80 7.09
C GLN A 46 1.27 16.39 7.47
N ALA A 47 1.29 15.48 6.51
CA ALA A 47 0.81 14.11 6.69
C ALA A 47 1.85 13.22 7.37
N LEU A 48 3.14 13.44 7.06
CA LEU A 48 4.28 12.83 7.75
C LEU A 48 5.28 13.90 8.13
N SER A 49 5.94 13.73 9.29
CA SER A 49 6.94 14.66 9.81
C SER A 49 8.04 13.92 10.55
N ASP A 50 9.28 14.21 10.18
CA ASP A 50 10.49 13.69 10.85
C ASP A 50 10.51 12.15 10.97
N ILE A 51 10.13 11.47 9.88
CA ILE A 51 10.19 10.01 9.82
C ILE A 51 11.62 9.57 9.62
N ASN A 52 12.14 8.84 10.61
CA ASN A 52 13.44 8.20 10.58
C ASN A 52 13.23 6.69 10.73
N LEU A 53 13.55 5.92 9.68
CA LEU A 53 13.31 4.47 9.65
C LEU A 53 14.35 3.78 8.78
N GLU A 54 14.93 2.71 9.28
CA GLU A 54 15.81 1.84 8.52
C GLU A 54 15.32 0.40 8.60
N LEU A 55 15.15 -0.25 7.43
CA LEU A 55 14.76 -1.64 7.28
C LEU A 55 15.75 -2.38 6.40
N LYS A 56 16.06 -3.61 6.77
CA LYS A 56 16.95 -4.53 6.07
C LYS A 56 16.30 -5.89 5.87
N ALA A 57 16.92 -6.74 5.08
CA ALA A 57 16.44 -8.11 4.88
C ALA A 57 16.22 -8.82 6.23
N GLY A 58 15.06 -9.45 6.39
CA GLY A 58 14.58 -10.09 7.61
C GLY A 58 13.70 -9.22 8.50
N ASP A 59 13.63 -7.89 8.26
CA ASP A 59 12.74 -7.01 9.01
C ASP A 59 11.28 -7.21 8.58
N ARG A 60 10.42 -7.41 9.57
CA ARG A 60 8.97 -7.51 9.46
C ARG A 60 8.35 -6.43 10.33
N LEU A 61 8.03 -5.29 9.73
CA LEU A 61 7.60 -4.09 10.44
C LEU A 61 6.08 -4.01 10.52
N GLY A 62 5.54 -3.95 11.73
CA GLY A 62 4.16 -3.60 12.01
C GLY A 62 3.99 -2.08 12.17
N LEU A 63 3.02 -1.50 11.46
CA LEU A 63 2.62 -0.10 11.60
C LEU A 63 1.31 -0.03 12.39
N VAL A 64 1.35 0.54 13.58
CA VAL A 64 0.20 0.68 14.47
C VAL A 64 -0.11 2.16 14.70
N GLY A 65 -1.37 2.47 14.91
CA GLY A 65 -1.82 3.85 15.19
C GLY A 65 -3.30 4.03 14.84
N HIS A 66 -3.92 5.08 15.37
CA HIS A 66 -5.33 5.41 15.11
C HIS A 66 -5.58 5.76 13.63
N ASN A 67 -6.86 5.82 13.23
CA ASN A 67 -7.23 6.28 11.89
C ASN A 67 -6.75 7.72 11.68
N GLY A 68 -6.11 7.96 10.53
CA GLY A 68 -5.47 9.24 10.24
C GLY A 68 -4.10 9.43 10.92
N ALA A 69 -3.51 8.44 11.61
CA ALA A 69 -2.16 8.54 12.18
C ALA A 69 -1.05 8.76 11.15
N GLY A 70 -1.28 8.35 9.88
CA GLY A 70 -0.31 8.47 8.79
C GLY A 70 0.15 7.13 8.22
N LYS A 71 -0.40 5.98 8.67
CA LYS A 71 0.01 4.63 8.24
C LYS A 71 -0.04 4.46 6.72
N SER A 72 -1.21 4.69 6.10
CA SER A 72 -1.37 4.55 4.64
C SER A 72 -0.55 5.58 3.87
N THR A 73 -0.31 6.78 4.43
CA THR A 73 0.60 7.76 3.82
C THR A 73 2.04 7.25 3.83
N LEU A 74 2.50 6.69 4.95
CA LEU A 74 3.83 6.10 5.05
C LEU A 74 3.98 4.92 4.07
N LEU A 75 3.02 4.00 4.02
CA LEU A 75 3.02 2.89 3.06
C LEU A 75 3.10 3.38 1.61
N ARG A 76 2.29 4.39 1.23
CA ARG A 76 2.33 4.96 -0.12
C ARG A 76 3.64 5.70 -0.42
N THR A 77 4.26 6.31 0.57
CA THR A 77 5.61 6.90 0.44
C THR A 77 6.64 5.80 0.21
N LEU A 78 6.60 4.70 0.98
CA LEU A 78 7.47 3.54 0.78
C LEU A 78 7.25 2.87 -0.58
N ALA A 79 6.01 2.89 -1.07
CA ALA A 79 5.67 2.41 -2.41
C ALA A 79 6.20 3.32 -3.54
N GLY A 80 6.59 4.56 -3.23
CA GLY A 80 7.00 5.56 -4.21
C GLY A 80 5.83 6.28 -4.89
N VAL A 81 4.61 6.15 -4.34
CA VAL A 81 3.41 6.87 -4.83
C VAL A 81 3.46 8.34 -4.39
N TYR A 82 3.96 8.59 -3.17
CA TYR A 82 4.18 9.95 -2.68
C TYR A 82 5.68 10.20 -2.54
N GLU A 83 6.14 11.25 -3.19
CA GLU A 83 7.51 11.74 -2.99
C GLU A 83 7.61 12.51 -1.67
N PRO A 84 8.70 12.31 -0.90
CA PRO A 84 8.97 13.14 0.25
C PRO A 84 9.08 14.62 -0.12
N SER A 85 8.40 15.49 0.66
CA SER A 85 8.55 16.95 0.53
C SER A 85 9.87 17.43 1.13
N VAL A 86 10.39 16.70 2.13
CA VAL A 86 11.67 16.95 2.80
C VAL A 86 12.28 15.62 3.21
N GLY A 87 13.62 15.63 3.44
CA GLY A 87 14.36 14.46 3.86
C GLY A 87 14.84 13.59 2.71
N GLU A 88 15.42 12.44 3.05
CA GLU A 88 15.99 11.49 2.10
C GLU A 88 15.25 10.15 2.20
N PHE A 89 14.87 9.61 1.06
CA PHE A 89 14.28 8.27 0.92
C PHE A 89 15.07 7.43 -0.07
N VAL A 90 15.52 6.27 0.37
CA VAL A 90 16.21 5.28 -0.47
C VAL A 90 15.53 3.93 -0.32
N ARG A 91 15.23 3.30 -1.44
CA ARG A 91 14.71 1.93 -1.51
C ARG A 91 15.49 1.12 -2.53
N GLU A 92 15.95 -0.04 -2.12
CA GLU A 92 16.64 -1.03 -2.95
C GLU A 92 15.89 -2.36 -2.89
N GLY A 93 15.63 -2.98 -4.05
CA GLY A 93 14.89 -4.23 -4.20
C GLY A 93 13.57 -4.05 -4.95
N THR A 94 13.02 -5.18 -5.42
CA THR A 94 11.73 -5.25 -6.08
C THR A 94 10.59 -5.09 -5.07
N LEU A 95 9.53 -4.38 -5.45
CA LEU A 95 8.41 -4.05 -4.57
C LEU A 95 7.12 -4.72 -5.04
N ALA A 96 6.40 -5.33 -4.11
CA ALA A 96 4.98 -5.64 -4.25
C ALA A 96 4.18 -4.81 -3.23
N SER A 97 3.07 -4.22 -3.70
CA SER A 97 2.20 -3.39 -2.88
C SER A 97 0.78 -3.95 -2.90
N LEU A 98 0.29 -4.32 -1.72
CA LEU A 98 -1.08 -4.75 -1.46
C LEU A 98 -1.83 -3.70 -0.63
N ILE A 99 -1.54 -2.42 -0.85
CA ILE A 99 -2.19 -1.30 -0.16
C ILE A 99 -3.61 -1.10 -0.68
N ASP A 100 -3.78 -1.17 -1.99
CA ASP A 100 -5.07 -1.12 -2.67
C ASP A 100 -5.00 -2.04 -3.91
N PRO A 101 -5.50 -3.26 -3.80
CA PRO A 101 -5.47 -4.21 -4.91
C PRO A 101 -6.25 -3.74 -6.15
N SER A 102 -7.27 -2.90 -5.96
CA SER A 102 -8.09 -2.38 -7.06
C SER A 102 -7.44 -1.22 -7.83
N LEU A 103 -6.40 -0.61 -7.25
CA LEU A 103 -5.71 0.52 -7.87
C LEU A 103 -5.09 0.12 -9.21
N GLY A 104 -5.38 0.90 -10.25
CA GLY A 104 -4.86 0.67 -11.61
C GLY A 104 -5.61 -0.43 -12.39
N ILE A 105 -6.79 -0.83 -11.94
CA ILE A 105 -7.74 -1.59 -12.74
C ILE A 105 -8.43 -0.63 -13.72
N GLU A 106 -8.39 -0.97 -15.01
CA GLU A 106 -9.08 -0.24 -16.07
C GLU A 106 -10.47 -0.87 -16.29
N PRO A 107 -11.57 -0.17 -15.97
CA PRO A 107 -12.91 -0.75 -16.02
C PRO A 107 -13.37 -1.14 -17.43
N ASP A 108 -12.94 -0.42 -18.45
CA ASP A 108 -13.34 -0.67 -19.83
C ASP A 108 -12.53 -1.77 -20.51
N ALA A 109 -11.38 -2.13 -19.96
CA ALA A 109 -10.57 -3.25 -20.39
C ALA A 109 -11.09 -4.59 -19.82
N ASN A 110 -10.84 -5.69 -20.52
CA ASN A 110 -11.13 -7.02 -20.01
C ASN A 110 -10.09 -7.49 -18.98
N GLY A 111 -10.31 -8.69 -18.38
CA GLY A 111 -9.40 -9.21 -17.36
C GLY A 111 -7.98 -9.46 -17.86
N LEU A 112 -7.81 -9.98 -19.08
CA LEU A 112 -6.49 -10.24 -19.68
C LEU A 112 -5.73 -8.92 -19.95
N GLU A 113 -6.43 -7.91 -20.46
CA GLU A 113 -5.86 -6.58 -20.66
C GLU A 113 -5.44 -5.96 -19.32
N ASN A 114 -6.24 -6.11 -18.27
CA ASN A 114 -5.88 -5.66 -16.93
C ASN A 114 -4.67 -6.39 -16.35
N ILE A 115 -4.51 -7.69 -16.59
CA ILE A 115 -3.28 -8.42 -16.21
C ILE A 115 -2.07 -7.76 -16.89
N MET A 116 -2.17 -7.47 -18.19
CA MET A 116 -1.10 -6.81 -18.94
C MET A 116 -0.81 -5.41 -18.41
N LEU A 117 -1.83 -4.56 -18.28
CA LEU A 117 -1.69 -3.18 -17.83
C LEU A 117 -1.05 -3.09 -16.44
N ARG A 118 -1.56 -3.88 -15.49
CA ARG A 118 -1.01 -3.89 -14.13
C ARG A 118 0.40 -4.45 -14.07
N GLY A 119 0.68 -5.51 -14.82
CA GLY A 119 2.03 -6.04 -14.92
C GLY A 119 3.04 -4.99 -15.40
N LEU A 120 2.66 -4.20 -16.42
CA LEU A 120 3.49 -3.08 -16.92
C LEU A 120 3.67 -1.99 -15.86
N VAL A 121 2.59 -1.60 -15.16
CA VAL A 121 2.67 -0.62 -14.05
C VAL A 121 3.57 -1.11 -12.92
N MET A 122 3.59 -2.42 -12.65
CA MET A 122 4.51 -3.06 -11.69
C MET A 122 5.96 -3.16 -12.21
N GLY A 123 6.23 -2.66 -13.43
CA GLY A 123 7.56 -2.66 -14.03
C GLY A 123 8.00 -4.00 -14.63
N LEU A 124 7.06 -4.92 -14.86
CA LEU A 124 7.36 -6.21 -15.48
C LEU A 124 7.50 -6.08 -16.99
N SER A 125 8.39 -6.87 -17.57
CA SER A 125 8.46 -7.01 -19.02
C SER A 125 7.27 -7.79 -19.56
N LYS A 126 6.84 -7.48 -20.81
CA LYS A 126 5.76 -8.22 -21.49
C LYS A 126 5.96 -9.74 -21.43
N ARG A 127 7.16 -10.21 -21.73
CA ARG A 127 7.51 -11.65 -21.68
C ARG A 127 7.25 -12.25 -20.30
N ARG A 128 7.56 -11.53 -19.23
CA ARG A 128 7.31 -11.98 -17.86
C ARG A 128 5.82 -12.04 -17.57
N ILE A 129 5.07 -11.02 -17.98
CA ILE A 129 3.60 -10.98 -17.81
C ILE A 129 2.98 -12.15 -18.57
N ASP A 130 3.30 -12.34 -19.85
CA ASP A 130 2.78 -13.43 -20.69
C ASP A 130 3.00 -14.81 -20.03
N SER A 131 4.14 -15.02 -19.34
CA SER A 131 4.42 -16.27 -18.64
C SER A 131 3.62 -16.49 -17.35
N MET A 132 2.88 -15.50 -16.89
CA MET A 132 2.10 -15.52 -15.64
C MET A 132 0.58 -15.50 -15.88
N VAL A 133 0.14 -15.22 -17.12
CA VAL A 133 -1.30 -15.05 -17.45
C VAL A 133 -2.10 -16.27 -17.04
N ASP A 134 -1.69 -17.46 -17.47
CA ASP A 134 -2.44 -18.71 -17.22
C ASP A 134 -2.62 -18.97 -15.72
N GLU A 135 -1.54 -18.80 -14.93
CA GLU A 135 -1.59 -18.93 -13.46
C GLU A 135 -2.54 -17.93 -12.83
N ILE A 136 -2.50 -16.66 -13.28
CA ILE A 136 -3.38 -15.61 -12.74
C ILE A 136 -4.84 -15.91 -13.06
N VAL A 137 -5.13 -16.31 -14.30
CA VAL A 137 -6.49 -16.66 -14.75
C VAL A 137 -7.04 -17.84 -13.95
N GLU A 138 -6.27 -18.91 -13.82
CA GLU A 138 -6.64 -20.10 -13.06
C GLU A 138 -6.90 -19.76 -11.59
N PHE A 139 -5.96 -19.03 -10.96
CA PHE A 139 -6.09 -18.65 -9.55
C PHE A 139 -7.29 -17.77 -9.29
N SER A 140 -7.60 -16.83 -10.19
CA SER A 140 -8.73 -15.90 -10.04
C SER A 140 -10.10 -16.61 -10.05
N GLY A 141 -10.18 -17.78 -10.69
CA GLY A 141 -11.43 -18.55 -10.83
C GLY A 141 -12.51 -17.83 -11.62
N LEU A 142 -12.16 -16.88 -12.49
CA LEU A 142 -13.12 -16.08 -13.25
C LEU A 142 -13.70 -16.80 -14.48
N GLY A 143 -13.05 -17.88 -14.95
CA GLY A 143 -13.48 -18.60 -16.13
C GLY A 143 -13.64 -17.67 -17.36
N ASP A 144 -14.74 -17.82 -18.09
CA ASP A 144 -15.01 -17.03 -19.30
C ASP A 144 -15.18 -15.53 -19.06
N TYR A 145 -15.49 -15.12 -17.82
CA TYR A 145 -15.58 -13.71 -17.46
C TYR A 145 -14.28 -12.95 -17.67
N ILE A 146 -13.15 -13.65 -17.69
CA ILE A 146 -11.84 -13.02 -17.93
C ILE A 146 -11.78 -12.21 -19.22
N ASN A 147 -12.61 -12.60 -20.22
CA ASN A 147 -12.68 -11.94 -21.53
C ASN A 147 -13.69 -10.77 -21.57
N MET A 148 -14.41 -10.52 -20.47
CA MET A 148 -15.41 -9.46 -20.39
C MET A 148 -14.82 -8.19 -19.76
N PRO A 149 -15.33 -6.98 -20.12
CA PRO A 149 -14.91 -5.74 -19.48
C PRO A 149 -15.11 -5.77 -17.96
N VAL A 150 -14.10 -5.32 -17.21
CA VAL A 150 -14.12 -5.39 -15.73
C VAL A 150 -15.27 -4.59 -15.12
N ARG A 151 -15.78 -3.55 -15.78
CA ARG A 151 -16.98 -2.84 -15.32
C ARG A 151 -18.23 -3.73 -15.18
N THR A 152 -18.25 -4.92 -15.81
CA THR A 152 -19.33 -5.90 -15.69
C THR A 152 -19.14 -6.87 -14.52
N TYR A 153 -18.00 -6.82 -13.84
CA TYR A 153 -17.68 -7.70 -12.73
C TYR A 153 -18.41 -7.27 -11.46
N SER A 154 -18.74 -8.25 -10.62
CA SER A 154 -19.06 -7.96 -9.23
C SER A 154 -17.82 -7.45 -8.49
N THR A 155 -18.02 -6.78 -7.36
CA THR A 155 -16.90 -6.36 -6.50
C THR A 155 -16.00 -7.54 -6.12
N GLY A 156 -16.58 -8.70 -5.82
CA GLY A 156 -15.83 -9.92 -5.51
C GLY A 156 -14.97 -10.40 -6.68
N MET A 157 -15.52 -10.43 -7.90
CA MET A 157 -14.77 -10.82 -9.11
C MET A 157 -13.62 -9.86 -9.39
N MET A 158 -13.86 -8.56 -9.27
CA MET A 158 -12.81 -7.55 -9.43
C MET A 158 -11.69 -7.74 -8.40
N MET A 159 -12.05 -7.97 -7.14
CA MET A 159 -11.07 -8.21 -6.06
C MET A 159 -10.28 -9.51 -6.27
N ARG A 160 -10.91 -10.59 -6.75
CA ARG A 160 -10.22 -11.84 -7.11
C ARG A 160 -9.17 -11.60 -8.20
N LEU A 161 -9.53 -10.89 -9.29
CA LEU A 161 -8.59 -10.55 -10.35
C LEU A 161 -7.42 -9.72 -9.81
N ALA A 162 -7.74 -8.63 -9.13
CA ALA A 162 -6.78 -7.68 -8.58
C ALA A 162 -5.79 -8.35 -7.60
N PHE A 163 -6.29 -9.21 -6.71
CA PHE A 163 -5.49 -10.00 -5.78
C PHE A 163 -4.60 -11.00 -6.50
N SER A 164 -5.16 -11.74 -7.48
CA SER A 164 -4.40 -12.73 -8.27
C SER A 164 -3.21 -12.09 -8.97
N ILE A 165 -3.40 -10.92 -9.59
CA ILE A 165 -2.32 -10.17 -10.24
C ILE A 165 -1.28 -9.72 -9.21
N SER A 166 -1.73 -9.11 -8.11
CA SER A 166 -0.83 -8.49 -7.12
C SER A 166 0.03 -9.53 -6.40
N THR A 167 -0.46 -10.75 -6.22
CA THR A 167 0.24 -11.84 -5.53
C THR A 167 1.02 -12.78 -6.44
N SER A 168 0.94 -12.60 -7.76
CA SER A 168 1.68 -13.43 -8.73
C SER A 168 3.17 -13.06 -8.83
N VAL A 169 3.55 -11.88 -8.33
CA VAL A 169 4.93 -11.38 -8.41
C VAL A 169 5.65 -11.63 -7.11
N LYS A 170 6.79 -12.32 -7.17
CA LYS A 170 7.72 -12.40 -6.05
C LYS A 170 8.46 -11.07 -5.94
N ALA A 171 8.45 -10.48 -4.78
CA ALA A 171 9.12 -9.21 -4.50
C ALA A 171 10.00 -9.30 -3.26
N ASP A 172 11.08 -8.52 -3.27
CA ASP A 172 11.98 -8.41 -2.12
C ASP A 172 11.34 -7.67 -0.95
N ILE A 173 10.44 -6.72 -1.26
CA ILE A 173 9.76 -5.84 -0.30
C ILE A 173 8.26 -5.97 -0.52
N LEU A 174 7.53 -6.30 0.55
CA LEU A 174 6.07 -6.40 0.55
C LEU A 174 5.48 -5.31 1.46
N LEU A 175 4.58 -4.50 0.90
CA LEU A 175 3.81 -3.50 1.64
C LEU A 175 2.34 -3.89 1.68
N MET A 176 1.73 -3.87 2.87
CA MET A 176 0.33 -4.25 3.08
C MET A 176 -0.38 -3.24 3.96
N ASP A 177 -1.59 -2.85 3.57
CA ASP A 177 -2.51 -2.04 4.39
C ASP A 177 -3.72 -2.92 4.73
N GLU A 178 -3.71 -3.52 5.89
CA GLU A 178 -4.60 -4.58 6.38
C GLU A 178 -4.37 -5.96 5.71
N TRP A 179 -4.81 -7.01 6.42
CA TRP A 179 -4.86 -8.36 5.86
C TRP A 179 -6.15 -8.50 5.05
N LEU A 180 -5.99 -8.68 3.76
CA LEU A 180 -7.11 -8.68 2.82
C LEU A 180 -8.07 -9.84 3.08
N SER A 181 -9.34 -9.52 3.34
CA SER A 181 -10.44 -10.46 3.18
C SER A 181 -10.95 -10.33 1.74
N VAL A 182 -10.70 -11.32 0.90
CA VAL A 182 -10.96 -11.23 -0.54
C VAL A 182 -11.97 -12.28 -0.97
N GLY A 183 -13.07 -11.85 -1.57
CA GLY A 183 -14.02 -12.74 -2.24
C GLY A 183 -14.98 -13.47 -1.30
N ASP A 184 -15.46 -14.62 -1.75
CA ASP A 184 -16.27 -15.57 -0.97
C ASP A 184 -15.40 -16.53 -0.16
N ALA A 185 -16.05 -17.41 0.64
CA ALA A 185 -15.35 -18.32 1.55
C ALA A 185 -14.36 -19.25 0.84
N GLU A 186 -14.70 -19.74 -0.36
CA GLU A 186 -13.84 -20.65 -1.13
C GLU A 186 -12.57 -19.93 -1.62
N PHE A 187 -12.73 -18.72 -2.15
CA PHE A 187 -11.58 -17.94 -2.60
C PHE A 187 -10.74 -17.45 -1.44
N THR A 188 -11.35 -17.14 -0.30
CA THR A 188 -10.64 -16.69 0.92
C THR A 188 -9.64 -17.72 1.38
N GLU A 189 -9.98 -19.02 1.40
CA GLU A 189 -9.04 -20.08 1.79
C GLU A 189 -7.83 -20.16 0.85
N LYS A 190 -8.05 -20.10 -0.47
CA LYS A 190 -6.96 -20.05 -1.47
C LYS A 190 -6.11 -18.79 -1.31
N ALA A 191 -6.75 -17.63 -1.08
CA ALA A 191 -6.08 -16.36 -0.90
C ALA A 191 -5.20 -16.33 0.36
N GLU A 192 -5.67 -16.93 1.47
CA GLU A 192 -4.87 -17.05 2.69
C GLU A 192 -3.61 -17.91 2.48
N GLY A 193 -3.74 -19.03 1.77
CA GLY A 193 -2.59 -19.85 1.39
C GLY A 193 -1.57 -19.07 0.58
N ARG A 194 -2.02 -18.42 -0.49
CA ARG A 194 -1.16 -17.59 -1.36
C ARG A 194 -0.53 -16.44 -0.57
N MET A 195 -1.27 -15.79 0.32
CA MET A 195 -0.75 -14.70 1.14
C MET A 195 0.38 -15.16 2.06
N LYS A 196 0.25 -16.33 2.70
CA LYS A 196 1.32 -16.92 3.52
C LYS A 196 2.60 -17.13 2.71
N ASP A 197 2.46 -17.62 1.47
CA ASP A 197 3.61 -17.84 0.58
C ASP A 197 4.28 -16.51 0.19
N VAL A 198 3.49 -15.49 -0.17
CA VAL A 198 3.99 -14.16 -0.53
C VAL A 198 4.68 -13.50 0.65
N VAL A 199 4.07 -13.54 1.85
CA VAL A 199 4.65 -12.99 3.09
C VAL A 199 5.93 -13.72 3.47
N SER A 200 5.96 -15.06 3.40
CA SER A 200 7.15 -15.84 3.74
C SER A 200 8.30 -15.62 2.75
N GLY A 201 7.99 -15.37 1.49
CA GLY A 201 8.97 -15.13 0.43
C GLY A 201 9.56 -13.72 0.41
N ALA A 202 8.95 -12.75 1.09
CA ALA A 202 9.42 -11.37 1.13
C ALA A 202 10.65 -11.21 2.03
N GLY A 203 11.66 -10.50 1.55
CA GLY A 203 12.85 -10.14 2.33
C GLY A 203 12.55 -9.08 3.38
N ILE A 204 11.66 -8.11 3.09
CA ILE A 204 11.15 -7.09 4.01
C ILE A 204 9.63 -7.11 3.93
N LEU A 205 8.96 -7.12 5.10
CA LEU A 205 7.52 -6.92 5.22
C LEU A 205 7.24 -5.59 5.94
N VAL A 206 6.32 -4.79 5.41
CA VAL A 206 5.72 -3.65 6.14
C VAL A 206 4.20 -3.83 6.13
N LEU A 207 3.63 -4.07 7.30
CA LEU A 207 2.21 -4.38 7.49
C LEU A 207 1.57 -3.31 8.37
N ALA A 208 0.61 -2.55 7.85
CA ALA A 208 -0.28 -1.78 8.68
C ALA A 208 -1.50 -2.64 9.06
N SER A 209 -1.84 -2.70 10.33
CA SER A 209 -3.06 -3.39 10.76
C SER A 209 -3.60 -2.84 12.08
N HIS A 210 -4.90 -3.03 12.26
CA HIS A 210 -5.60 -2.76 13.52
C HIS A 210 -5.71 -4.00 14.42
N SER A 211 -5.31 -5.20 13.94
CA SER A 211 -5.28 -6.44 14.73
C SER A 211 -3.94 -6.62 15.43
N PRO A 212 -3.88 -6.52 16.77
CA PRO A 212 -2.66 -6.79 17.53
C PRO A 212 -2.16 -8.23 17.36
N GLU A 213 -3.08 -9.18 17.20
CA GLU A 213 -2.76 -10.60 17.04
C GLU A 213 -2.02 -10.85 15.72
N LEU A 214 -2.49 -10.19 14.64
CA LEU A 214 -1.85 -10.29 13.34
C LEU A 214 -0.44 -9.66 13.37
N ILE A 215 -0.32 -8.47 13.97
CA ILE A 215 0.98 -7.80 14.11
C ILE A 215 1.94 -8.68 14.93
N ALA A 216 1.50 -9.22 16.07
CA ALA A 216 2.33 -10.09 16.89
C ALA A 216 2.76 -11.39 16.20
N LYS A 217 1.92 -11.90 15.28
CA LYS A 217 2.20 -13.13 14.54
C LYS A 217 3.16 -12.91 13.37
N GLU A 218 2.98 -11.83 12.61
CA GLU A 218 3.67 -11.64 11.33
C GLU A 218 4.86 -10.68 11.42
N CYS A 219 4.98 -9.87 12.49
CA CYS A 219 5.98 -8.81 12.61
C CYS A 219 6.97 -9.07 13.75
N ASN A 220 8.24 -8.72 13.53
CA ASN A 220 9.30 -8.79 14.54
C ASN A 220 9.71 -7.41 15.07
N ARG A 221 9.18 -6.34 14.47
CA ARG A 221 9.34 -4.95 14.90
C ARG A 221 8.01 -4.23 14.79
N VAL A 222 7.74 -3.30 15.70
CA VAL A 222 6.51 -2.49 15.67
C VAL A 222 6.87 -1.04 15.84
N ILE A 223 6.25 -0.16 15.04
CA ILE A 223 6.28 1.29 15.27
C ILE A 223 4.87 1.82 15.44
N HIS A 224 4.74 2.74 16.39
CA HIS A 224 3.50 3.46 16.63
C HIS A 224 3.57 4.82 15.95
N LEU A 225 2.57 5.09 15.12
CA LEU A 225 2.40 6.35 14.44
C LEU A 225 1.30 7.16 15.13
N GLU A 226 1.62 8.41 15.45
CA GLU A 226 0.65 9.41 15.90
C GLU A 226 0.90 10.72 15.16
N HIS A 227 -0.17 11.28 14.60
CA HIS A 227 -0.11 12.57 13.92
C HIS A 227 1.04 12.70 12.90
N GLY A 228 1.35 11.63 12.17
CA GLY A 228 2.39 11.60 11.14
C GLY A 228 3.82 11.50 11.68
N ARG A 229 4.01 11.11 12.94
CA ARG A 229 5.32 10.90 13.57
C ARG A 229 5.43 9.50 14.16
N ILE A 230 6.63 8.98 14.24
CA ILE A 230 6.93 7.77 15.02
C ILE A 230 7.08 8.20 16.47
N VAL A 231 6.21 7.68 17.36
CA VAL A 231 6.22 8.01 18.80
C VAL A 231 6.87 6.93 19.64
N SER A 232 6.89 5.67 19.17
CA SER A 232 7.62 4.57 19.79
C SER A 232 7.99 3.51 18.77
N ALA A 233 9.09 2.80 19.04
CA ALA A 233 9.54 1.63 18.28
C ALA A 233 9.87 0.52 19.26
N ALA A 234 9.35 -0.70 19.00
CA ALA A 234 9.57 -1.89 19.79
C ALA A 234 9.93 -3.11 18.90
#